data_955c247c613fede3334be94c2834423b
#
_entry.id   955c247c613fede3334be94c2834423b
#
_cell.length_a   1.000
_cell.length_b   1.000
_cell.length_c   1.000
_cell.angle_alpha   90.00
_cell.angle_beta   90.00
_cell.angle_gamma   90.00
#
_symmetry.space_group_name_H-M   'P 1'
#
loop_
_entity.id
_entity.type
_entity.pdbx_description
1 polymer ?
#
loop_
_entity_poly.entity_id
_entity_poly.type
_entity_poly.pdbx_seq_one_letter_code
_entity_poly.pdbx_strand_id
1 'polypeptide(L)'
;QGGSLLQSLISMPSTAERMTLGGPVGFIIMTIGLLATALFIWRFRELWAMRSAVQAQAASDTLSDDNALGRILKIAEEDKKADTDTLELKMAEQILKERPTIEGLNWVLKIVSVVAPLMGLFGTIIGMIETFTMITLFGTGDPKTMASGISVALVTTWLGLMVAIPTTFMYATV
;
A
#
# COMPACT_ATOMS: atom_id res chain seq x y z
N GLN A 1 -3.43 -22.63 -42.33
CA GLN A 1 -2.45 -21.94 -41.43
C GLN A 1 -3.07 -20.78 -40.64
N GLY A 2 -4.21 -20.18 -41.05
CA GLY A 2 -4.86 -19.08 -40.31
C GLY A 2 -5.63 -19.51 -39.05
N GLY A 3 -6.14 -20.74 -39.00
CA GLY A 3 -6.94 -21.24 -37.89
C GLY A 3 -6.13 -21.50 -36.60
N SER A 4 -4.87 -21.90 -36.74
CA SER A 4 -3.99 -22.15 -35.57
C SER A 4 -3.53 -20.87 -34.93
N LEU A 5 -3.31 -19.78 -35.65
CA LEU A 5 -2.98 -18.47 -35.16
C LEU A 5 -4.17 -17.83 -34.42
N LEU A 6 -5.38 -17.98 -34.94
CA LEU A 6 -6.60 -17.51 -34.26
C LEU A 6 -6.87 -18.29 -32.97
N GLN A 7 -6.65 -19.60 -32.94
CA GLN A 7 -6.76 -20.40 -31.73
C GLN A 7 -5.71 -20.02 -30.71
N SER A 8 -4.48 -19.68 -31.06
CA SER A 8 -3.44 -19.24 -30.14
C SER A 8 -3.73 -17.85 -29.54
N LEU A 9 -4.39 -16.96 -30.27
CA LEU A 9 -4.84 -15.66 -29.80
C LEU A 9 -6.04 -15.78 -28.82
N ILE A 10 -6.93 -16.73 -29.07
CA ILE A 10 -8.09 -17.01 -28.21
C ILE A 10 -7.66 -17.73 -26.91
N SER A 11 -6.55 -18.45 -26.92
CA SER A 11 -6.01 -19.17 -25.74
C SER A 11 -5.09 -18.33 -24.86
N MET A 12 -4.92 -17.04 -25.13
CA MET A 12 -4.18 -16.16 -24.21
C MET A 12 -4.95 -16.01 -22.91
N PRO A 13 -4.37 -16.41 -21.76
CA PRO A 13 -5.07 -16.30 -20.47
C PRO A 13 -5.42 -14.85 -20.19
N SER A 14 -6.66 -14.61 -19.77
CA SER A 14 -7.13 -13.29 -19.36
C SER A 14 -6.34 -12.79 -18.15
N THR A 15 -6.38 -11.49 -17.87
CA THR A 15 -5.70 -10.92 -16.68
C THR A 15 -6.19 -11.56 -15.38
N ALA A 16 -7.47 -11.95 -15.31
CA ALA A 16 -8.04 -12.67 -14.17
C ALA A 16 -7.46 -14.08 -14.05
N GLU A 17 -7.34 -14.81 -15.14
CA GLU A 17 -6.71 -16.14 -15.16
C GLU A 17 -5.22 -16.07 -14.82
N ARG A 18 -4.52 -15.01 -15.24
CA ARG A 18 -3.12 -14.79 -14.84
C ARG A 18 -3.00 -14.57 -13.34
N MET A 19 -3.94 -13.88 -12.69
CA MET A 19 -3.95 -13.71 -11.23
C MET A 19 -4.07 -15.04 -10.48
N THR A 20 -4.88 -15.98 -11.00
CA THR A 20 -5.01 -17.32 -10.40
C THR A 20 -3.75 -18.16 -10.58
N LEU A 21 -2.95 -17.91 -11.62
CA LEU A 21 -1.68 -18.59 -11.84
C LEU A 21 -0.60 -18.27 -10.79
N GLY A 22 -0.76 -17.20 -10.01
CA GLY A 22 0.17 -16.83 -8.94
C GLY A 22 0.14 -17.78 -7.73
N GLY A 23 -0.74 -18.77 -7.70
CA GLY A 23 -0.84 -19.75 -6.62
C GLY A 23 -1.13 -19.12 -5.24
N PRO A 24 -0.79 -19.83 -4.14
CA PRO A 24 -1.03 -19.33 -2.78
C PRO A 24 -0.35 -17.99 -2.48
N VAL A 25 0.87 -17.80 -2.97
CA VAL A 25 1.64 -16.55 -2.76
C VAL A 25 0.97 -15.39 -3.48
N GLY A 26 0.51 -15.58 -4.71
CA GLY A 26 -0.23 -14.57 -5.46
C GLY A 26 -1.51 -14.15 -4.75
N PHE A 27 -2.24 -15.10 -4.17
CA PHE A 27 -3.44 -14.81 -3.38
C PHE A 27 -3.15 -13.96 -2.14
N ILE A 28 -2.07 -14.26 -1.41
CA ILE A 28 -1.63 -13.48 -0.24
C ILE A 28 -1.28 -12.04 -0.66
N ILE A 29 -0.52 -11.86 -1.74
CA ILE A 29 -0.14 -10.54 -2.27
C ILE A 29 -1.39 -9.73 -2.62
N MET A 30 -2.35 -10.31 -3.31
CA MET A 30 -3.60 -9.64 -3.69
C MET A 30 -4.43 -9.25 -2.47
N THR A 31 -4.51 -10.11 -1.46
CA THR A 31 -5.22 -9.82 -0.21
C THR A 31 -4.58 -8.65 0.53
N ILE A 32 -3.25 -8.62 0.64
CA ILE A 32 -2.50 -7.52 1.25
C ILE A 32 -2.75 -6.22 0.48
N GLY A 33 -2.72 -6.26 -0.86
CA GLY A 33 -3.00 -5.10 -1.71
C GLY A 33 -4.41 -4.54 -1.54
N LEU A 34 -5.40 -5.42 -1.43
CA LEU A 34 -6.80 -5.02 -1.22
C LEU A 34 -6.98 -4.39 0.17
N LEU A 35 -6.39 -4.96 1.21
CA LEU A 35 -6.42 -4.41 2.56
C LEU A 35 -5.70 -3.04 2.62
N ALA A 36 -4.56 -2.90 1.97
CA ALA A 36 -3.84 -1.63 1.88
C ALA A 36 -4.66 -0.55 1.16
N THR A 37 -5.34 -0.92 0.08
CA THR A 37 -6.21 0.00 -0.66
C THR A 37 -7.42 0.43 0.19
N ALA A 38 -8.06 -0.49 0.90
CA ALA A 38 -9.16 -0.18 1.81
C ALA A 38 -8.71 0.75 2.94
N LEU A 39 -7.55 0.48 3.54
CA LEU A 39 -6.95 1.31 4.58
C LEU A 39 -6.63 2.72 4.06
N PHE A 40 -6.09 2.83 2.83
CA PHE A 40 -5.81 4.12 2.20
C PHE A 40 -7.09 4.94 2.00
N ILE A 41 -8.15 4.33 1.45
CA ILE A 41 -9.43 5.02 1.22
C ILE A 41 -9.99 5.53 2.53
N TRP A 42 -9.97 4.69 3.58
CA TRP A 42 -10.44 5.09 4.91
C TRP A 42 -9.62 6.26 5.46
N ARG A 43 -8.30 6.16 5.39
CA ARG A 43 -7.37 7.18 5.90
C ARG A 43 -7.45 8.49 5.12
N PHE A 44 -7.55 8.40 3.81
CA PHE A 44 -7.69 9.57 2.95
C PHE A 44 -8.95 10.38 3.28
N ARG A 45 -10.06 9.68 3.54
CA ARG A 45 -11.32 10.35 3.96
C ARG A 45 -11.16 11.04 5.31
N GLU A 46 -10.52 10.41 6.26
CA GLU A 46 -10.25 10.96 7.59
C GLU A 46 -9.39 12.23 7.52
N LEU A 47 -8.29 12.17 6.78
CA LEU A 47 -7.41 13.34 6.57
C LEU A 47 -8.12 14.47 5.81
N TRP A 48 -8.95 14.13 4.85
CA TRP A 48 -9.72 15.14 4.12
C TRP A 48 -10.74 15.86 5.02
N ALA A 49 -11.38 15.12 5.92
CA ALA A 49 -12.24 15.70 6.95
C ALA A 49 -11.46 16.59 7.93
N MET A 50 -10.29 16.14 8.41
CA MET A 50 -9.41 16.96 9.25
C MET A 50 -8.95 18.24 8.54
N ARG A 51 -8.56 18.16 7.27
CA ARG A 51 -8.19 19.31 6.46
C ARG A 51 -9.32 20.33 6.35
N SER A 52 -10.54 19.88 6.11
CA SER A 52 -11.70 20.77 6.02
C SER A 52 -12.00 21.47 7.35
N ALA A 53 -11.86 20.76 8.48
CA ALA A 53 -12.02 21.32 9.82
C ALA A 53 -10.94 22.38 10.14
N VAL A 54 -9.69 22.12 9.78
CA VAL A 54 -8.58 23.07 9.94
C VAL A 54 -8.78 24.32 9.07
N GLN A 55 -9.24 24.16 7.83
CA GLN A 55 -9.53 25.31 6.94
C GLN A 55 -10.71 26.14 7.47
N ALA A 56 -11.75 25.50 7.98
CA ALA A 56 -12.87 26.21 8.60
C ALA A 56 -12.43 26.98 9.84
N GLN A 57 -11.55 26.41 10.67
CA GLN A 57 -10.96 27.09 11.84
C GLN A 57 -10.12 28.29 11.42
N ALA A 58 -9.30 28.18 10.38
CA ALA A 58 -8.47 29.28 9.88
C ALA A 58 -9.28 30.46 9.34
N ALA A 59 -10.53 30.23 8.94
CA ALA A 59 -11.46 31.25 8.46
C ALA A 59 -12.39 31.80 9.57
N SER A 60 -12.30 31.26 10.80
CA SER A 60 -13.18 31.59 11.91
C SER A 60 -12.39 32.26 13.05
N ASP A 61 -12.94 33.31 13.63
CA ASP A 61 -12.40 33.99 14.83
C ASP A 61 -12.70 33.21 16.12
N THR A 62 -13.60 32.23 16.08
CA THR A 62 -13.94 31.42 17.26
C THR A 62 -13.08 30.18 17.34
N LEU A 63 -12.34 29.99 18.43
CA LEU A 63 -11.49 28.81 18.64
C LEU A 63 -12.33 27.59 19.01
N SER A 64 -12.10 26.49 18.30
CA SER A 64 -12.73 25.20 18.54
C SER A 64 -11.70 24.16 18.97
N ASP A 65 -12.03 23.37 19.99
CA ASP A 65 -11.22 22.24 20.45
C ASP A 65 -11.33 20.99 19.53
N ASP A 66 -12.25 21.03 18.55
CA ASP A 66 -12.55 19.88 17.68
C ASP A 66 -11.48 19.61 16.62
N ASN A 67 -10.54 20.53 16.41
CA ASN A 67 -9.49 20.39 15.41
C ASN A 67 -8.10 20.73 15.97
N ALA A 68 -7.05 20.19 15.36
CA ALA A 68 -5.67 20.36 15.80
C ALA A 68 -5.23 21.83 15.83
N LEU A 69 -5.63 22.63 14.84
CA LEU A 69 -5.28 24.03 14.76
C LEU A 69 -5.93 24.83 15.92
N GLY A 70 -7.20 24.58 16.22
CA GLY A 70 -7.90 25.25 17.31
C GLY A 70 -7.28 24.95 18.66
N ARG A 71 -6.90 23.70 18.93
CA ARG A 71 -6.19 23.31 20.17
C ARG A 71 -4.82 24.00 20.31
N ILE A 72 -4.08 24.15 19.21
CA ILE A 72 -2.79 24.87 19.23
C ILE A 72 -3.01 26.37 19.45
N LEU A 73 -3.97 26.99 18.77
CA LEU A 73 -4.28 28.42 18.91
C LEU A 73 -4.80 28.76 20.30
N LYS A 74 -5.54 27.86 20.95
CA LYS A 74 -6.05 28.04 22.30
C LYS A 74 -4.93 28.18 23.33
N ILE A 75 -3.82 27.44 23.19
CA ILE A 75 -2.64 27.59 24.03
C ILE A 75 -2.06 28.99 23.90
N ALA A 76 -2.00 29.52 22.66
CA ALA A 76 -1.54 30.87 22.41
C ALA A 76 -2.46 31.95 23.02
N GLU A 77 -3.76 31.67 23.13
CA GLU A 77 -4.72 32.58 23.72
C GLU A 77 -4.72 32.54 25.26
N GLU A 78 -4.62 31.35 25.86
CA GLU A 78 -4.58 31.14 27.31
C GLU A 78 -3.31 31.74 27.95
N ASP A 79 -2.17 31.63 27.27
CA ASP A 79 -0.86 32.05 27.76
C ASP A 79 -0.34 33.37 27.17
N LYS A 80 -1.23 34.30 26.80
CA LYS A 80 -0.87 35.63 26.23
C LYS A 80 0.16 36.44 27.05
N LYS A 81 0.36 36.10 28.32
CA LYS A 81 1.34 36.74 29.22
C LYS A 81 2.64 35.95 29.34
N ALA A 82 2.75 34.78 28.78
CA ALA A 82 3.96 33.97 28.81
C ALA A 82 5.04 34.61 27.94
N ASP A 83 6.31 34.36 28.34
CA ASP A 83 7.45 34.69 27.48
C ASP A 83 7.38 33.95 26.17
N THR A 84 7.86 34.60 25.08
CA THR A 84 7.80 34.06 23.72
C THR A 84 8.40 32.67 23.60
N ASP A 85 9.54 32.43 24.28
CA ASP A 85 10.22 31.14 24.28
C ASP A 85 9.36 30.04 24.94
N THR A 86 8.67 30.37 26.02
CA THR A 86 7.77 29.46 26.73
C THR A 86 6.55 29.11 25.89
N LEU A 87 6.00 30.10 25.18
CA LEU A 87 4.85 29.91 24.29
C LEU A 87 5.21 29.01 23.11
N GLU A 88 6.35 29.29 22.46
CA GLU A 88 6.86 28.41 21.38
C GLU A 88 7.03 26.96 21.82
N LEU A 89 7.60 26.74 23.02
CA LEU A 89 7.80 25.39 23.55
C LEU A 89 6.46 24.66 23.78
N LYS A 90 5.46 25.32 24.35
CA LYS A 90 4.12 24.75 24.57
C LYS A 90 3.40 24.44 23.26
N MET A 91 3.48 25.34 22.29
CA MET A 91 2.91 25.09 20.95
C MET A 91 3.61 23.92 20.25
N ALA A 92 4.94 23.84 20.33
CA ALA A 92 5.70 22.72 19.79
C ALA A 92 5.33 21.39 20.46
N GLU A 93 5.16 21.38 21.79
CA GLU A 93 4.69 20.21 22.54
C GLU A 93 3.30 19.75 22.04
N GLN A 94 2.37 20.69 21.82
CA GLN A 94 1.04 20.36 21.33
C GLN A 94 1.08 19.81 19.90
N ILE A 95 1.90 20.39 19.02
CA ILE A 95 2.11 19.86 17.66
C ILE A 95 2.61 18.40 17.71
N LEU A 96 3.57 18.11 18.61
CA LEU A 96 4.07 16.75 18.80
C LEU A 96 2.98 15.78 19.30
N LYS A 97 2.05 16.26 20.14
CA LYS A 97 0.90 15.47 20.61
C LYS A 97 -0.13 15.17 19.49
N GLU A 98 -0.30 16.11 18.55
CA GLU A 98 -1.20 15.92 17.40
C GLU A 98 -0.62 15.02 16.31
N ARG A 99 0.71 14.96 16.21
CA ARG A 99 1.43 14.22 15.18
C ARG A 99 1.02 12.74 15.04
N PRO A 100 0.89 11.94 16.13
CA PRO A 100 0.45 10.54 16.01
C PRO A 100 -0.94 10.39 15.42
N THR A 101 -1.83 11.36 15.64
CA THR A 101 -3.18 11.38 15.08
C THR A 101 -3.15 11.66 13.58
N ILE A 102 -2.25 12.55 13.15
CA ILE A 102 -2.11 12.95 11.73
C ILE A 102 -1.32 11.89 10.93
N GLU A 103 -0.24 11.34 11.48
CA GLU A 103 0.57 10.31 10.82
C GLU A 103 -0.10 8.92 10.87
N GLY A 104 -0.89 8.66 11.88
CA GLY A 104 -1.74 7.48 12.05
C GLY A 104 -1.14 6.17 11.57
N LEU A 105 -1.87 5.47 10.69
CA LEU A 105 -1.51 4.16 10.13
C LEU A 105 -0.65 4.23 8.84
N ASN A 106 -0.05 5.40 8.54
CA ASN A 106 0.77 5.56 7.33
C ASN A 106 1.96 4.59 7.28
N TRP A 107 2.48 4.20 8.45
CA TRP A 107 3.54 3.20 8.55
C TRP A 107 3.13 1.85 7.94
N VAL A 108 1.84 1.48 7.97
CA VAL A 108 1.33 0.24 7.35
C VAL A 108 1.46 0.32 5.84
N LEU A 109 1.07 1.44 5.22
CA LEU A 109 1.21 1.64 3.77
C LEU A 109 2.69 1.59 3.36
N LYS A 110 3.58 2.19 4.17
CA LYS A 110 5.04 2.11 3.97
C LYS A 110 5.54 0.66 4.01
N ILE A 111 5.11 -0.13 5.01
CA ILE A 111 5.50 -1.54 5.10
C ILE A 111 4.99 -2.32 3.89
N VAL A 112 3.73 -2.15 3.50
CA VAL A 112 3.16 -2.87 2.35
C VAL A 112 3.91 -2.53 1.07
N SER A 113 4.30 -1.26 0.85
CA SER A 113 5.05 -0.85 -0.34
C SER A 113 6.41 -1.53 -0.46
N VAL A 114 7.03 -1.89 0.66
CA VAL A 114 8.33 -2.61 0.70
C VAL A 114 8.13 -4.13 0.69
N VAL A 115 7.15 -4.63 1.43
CA VAL A 115 6.95 -6.08 1.60
C VAL A 115 6.32 -6.72 0.36
N ALA A 116 5.43 -6.00 -0.36
CA ALA A 116 4.77 -6.58 -1.53
C ALA A 116 5.74 -7.03 -2.64
N PRO A 117 6.77 -6.25 -3.03
CA PRO A 117 7.76 -6.71 -4.00
C PRO A 117 8.60 -7.88 -3.46
N LEU A 118 8.93 -7.88 -2.16
CA LEU A 118 9.67 -8.99 -1.53
C LEU A 118 8.85 -10.29 -1.53
N MET A 119 7.54 -10.20 -1.32
CA MET A 119 6.63 -11.33 -1.47
C MET A 119 6.56 -11.82 -2.93
N GLY A 120 6.61 -10.90 -3.90
CA GLY A 120 6.73 -11.26 -5.31
C GLY A 120 8.03 -12.03 -5.59
N LEU A 121 9.15 -11.56 -5.08
CA LEU A 121 10.45 -12.24 -5.17
C LEU A 121 10.41 -13.61 -4.48
N PHE A 122 9.81 -13.71 -3.31
CA PHE A 122 9.61 -14.99 -2.62
C PHE A 122 8.81 -15.98 -3.47
N GLY A 123 7.78 -15.51 -4.17
CA GLY A 123 7.03 -16.33 -5.12
C GLY A 123 7.88 -16.84 -6.28
N THR A 124 8.87 -16.07 -6.76
CA THR A 124 9.81 -16.57 -7.81
C THR A 124 10.67 -17.70 -7.29
N ILE A 125 11.15 -17.62 -6.07
CA ILE A 125 11.96 -18.66 -5.46
C ILE A 125 11.15 -19.97 -5.37
N ILE A 126 9.92 -19.91 -4.89
CA ILE A 126 9.03 -21.08 -4.79
C ILE A 126 8.75 -21.66 -6.18
N GLY A 127 8.34 -20.85 -7.16
CA GLY A 127 8.04 -21.31 -8.51
C GLY A 127 9.24 -21.94 -9.21
N MET A 128 10.44 -21.42 -8.99
CA MET A 128 11.68 -22.02 -9.55
C MET A 128 12.07 -23.30 -8.84
N ILE A 129 11.93 -23.40 -7.52
CA ILE A 129 12.16 -24.66 -6.78
C ILE A 129 11.23 -25.74 -7.31
N GLU A 130 9.95 -25.44 -7.48
CA GLU A 130 8.97 -26.36 -8.02
C GLU A 130 9.35 -26.82 -9.43
N THR A 131 9.76 -25.90 -10.30
CA THR A 131 10.23 -26.21 -11.67
C THR A 131 11.42 -27.18 -11.65
N PHE A 132 12.45 -26.90 -10.85
CA PHE A 132 13.62 -27.78 -10.75
C PHE A 132 13.29 -29.12 -10.13
N THR A 133 12.39 -29.16 -9.16
CA THR A 133 11.91 -30.43 -8.58
C THR A 133 11.22 -31.29 -9.65
N MET A 134 10.37 -30.70 -10.48
CA MET A 134 9.73 -31.43 -11.59
C MET A 134 10.74 -31.93 -12.61
N ILE A 135 11.77 -31.15 -12.95
CA ILE A 135 12.85 -31.56 -13.85
C ILE A 135 13.61 -32.78 -13.28
N THR A 136 13.91 -32.78 -11.96
CA THR A 136 14.64 -33.88 -11.32
C THR A 136 13.81 -35.16 -11.22
N LEU A 137 12.50 -35.05 -11.03
CA LEU A 137 11.61 -36.23 -10.90
C LEU A 137 11.21 -36.83 -12.25
N PHE A 138 10.91 -35.99 -13.24
CA PHE A 138 10.32 -36.42 -14.51
C PHE A 138 11.25 -36.20 -15.73
N GLY A 139 12.44 -35.63 -15.51
CA GLY A 139 13.34 -35.21 -16.59
C GLY A 139 12.82 -34.00 -17.37
N THR A 140 13.51 -33.67 -18.46
CA THR A 140 13.17 -32.51 -19.32
C THR A 140 12.07 -32.81 -20.34
N GLY A 141 11.38 -33.95 -20.20
CA GLY A 141 10.46 -34.49 -21.21
C GLY A 141 9.09 -33.78 -21.31
N ASP A 142 8.69 -33.01 -20.33
CA ASP A 142 7.40 -32.28 -20.34
C ASP A 142 7.59 -30.76 -20.22
N PRO A 143 7.71 -30.04 -21.34
CA PRO A 143 7.84 -28.58 -21.35
C PRO A 143 6.65 -27.86 -20.70
N LYS A 144 5.46 -28.45 -20.67
CA LYS A 144 4.25 -27.83 -20.13
C LYS A 144 4.30 -27.71 -18.62
N THR A 145 4.78 -28.77 -17.96
CA THR A 145 4.96 -28.77 -16.49
C THR A 145 6.03 -27.78 -16.05
N MET A 146 7.15 -27.71 -16.79
CA MET A 146 8.20 -26.72 -16.53
C MET A 146 7.71 -25.28 -16.72
N ALA A 147 6.95 -25.02 -17.80
CA ALA A 147 6.38 -23.72 -18.07
C ALA A 147 5.41 -23.24 -16.97
N SER A 148 4.71 -24.16 -16.31
CA SER A 148 3.80 -23.85 -15.21
C SER A 148 4.54 -23.20 -14.00
N GLY A 149 5.60 -23.80 -13.49
CA GLY A 149 6.37 -23.26 -12.37
C GLY A 149 7.04 -21.90 -12.70
N ILE A 150 7.57 -21.77 -13.92
CA ILE A 150 8.12 -20.48 -14.40
C ILE A 150 7.02 -19.43 -14.47
N SER A 151 5.82 -19.80 -14.93
CA SER A 151 4.67 -18.89 -14.99
C SER A 151 4.29 -18.39 -13.59
N VAL A 152 4.20 -19.28 -12.59
CA VAL A 152 3.95 -18.91 -11.19
C VAL A 152 4.98 -17.90 -10.70
N ALA A 153 6.26 -18.14 -10.95
CA ALA A 153 7.35 -17.27 -10.56
C ALA A 153 7.20 -15.85 -11.15
N LEU A 154 6.96 -15.74 -12.45
CA LEU A 154 6.82 -14.44 -13.13
C LEU A 154 5.55 -13.70 -12.70
N VAL A 155 4.44 -14.40 -12.55
CA VAL A 155 3.16 -13.82 -12.15
C VAL A 155 3.22 -13.27 -10.73
N THR A 156 3.83 -13.97 -9.79
CA THR A 156 3.94 -13.47 -8.40
C THR A 156 4.77 -12.20 -8.32
N THR A 157 5.85 -12.06 -9.08
CA THR A 157 6.62 -10.81 -9.16
C THR A 157 5.78 -9.67 -9.73
N TRP A 158 5.07 -9.94 -10.83
CA TRP A 158 4.17 -8.96 -11.44
C TRP A 158 3.10 -8.47 -10.46
N LEU A 159 2.46 -9.40 -9.72
CA LEU A 159 1.48 -9.06 -8.68
C LEU A 159 2.10 -8.24 -7.55
N GLY A 160 3.30 -8.60 -7.09
CA GLY A 160 4.03 -7.86 -6.06
C GLY A 160 4.28 -6.40 -6.46
N LEU A 161 4.71 -6.17 -7.69
CA LEU A 161 4.92 -4.81 -8.23
C LEU A 161 3.60 -4.07 -8.45
N MET A 162 2.55 -4.77 -8.91
CA MET A 162 1.22 -4.21 -9.11
C MET A 162 0.61 -3.67 -7.81
N VAL A 163 0.92 -4.29 -6.67
CA VAL A 163 0.52 -3.81 -5.34
C VAL A 163 1.47 -2.72 -4.83
N ALA A 164 2.78 -2.90 -4.99
CA ALA A 164 3.79 -2.00 -4.43
C ALA A 164 3.75 -0.59 -5.03
N ILE A 165 3.59 -0.47 -6.36
CA ILE A 165 3.62 0.82 -7.04
C ILE A 165 2.49 1.73 -6.54
N PRO A 166 1.20 1.32 -6.58
CA PRO A 166 0.12 2.14 -6.05
C PRO A 166 0.28 2.45 -4.55
N THR A 167 0.68 1.47 -3.72
CA THR A 167 0.82 1.70 -2.27
C THR A 167 1.94 2.67 -1.94
N THR A 168 3.02 2.72 -2.75
CA THR A 168 4.07 3.74 -2.62
C THR A 168 3.52 5.14 -2.88
N PHE A 169 2.73 5.31 -3.94
CA PHE A 169 2.07 6.59 -4.22
C PHE A 169 1.04 6.95 -3.12
N MET A 170 0.27 5.98 -2.64
CA MET A 170 -0.67 6.18 -1.54
C MET A 170 0.04 6.66 -0.27
N TYR A 171 1.17 6.03 0.08
CA TYR A 171 1.99 6.46 1.21
C TYR A 171 2.54 7.88 1.04
N ALA A 172 2.95 8.25 -0.17
CA ALA A 172 3.52 9.57 -0.44
C ALA A 172 2.47 10.70 -0.42
N THR A 173 1.17 10.38 -0.58
CA THR A 173 0.08 11.36 -0.63
C THR A 173 -0.66 11.56 0.70
N VAL A 174 -0.43 10.71 1.66
CA VAL A 174 -1.04 10.69 3.00
C VAL A 174 -0.02 11.09 4.06
#